data_e3dcd70fc2fefbc5e64cbc9d00880d81
#
_entry.id   e3dcd70fc2fefbc5e64cbc9d00880d81
#
_cell.length_a   1.000
_cell.length_b   1.000
_cell.length_c   1.000
_cell.angle_alpha   90.00
_cell.angle_beta   90.00
_cell.angle_gamma   90.00
#
_symmetry.space_group_name_H-M   'P 1'
#
loop_
_entity.id
_entity.type
_entity.pdbx_description
1 polymer ?
#
loop_
_entity_poly.entity_id
_entity_poly.type
_entity_poly.pdbx_seq_one_letter_code
_entity_poly.pdbx_strand_id
1 'polypeptide(L)'
;AENTTIAESAETTEAGICYEYPEWDHSKQAYRQNFCKVYPVHQLQTDSKWTKDTLAAHTGVLTLLRKSLASIHNKWQQQRRQQQGAEFDIDAVTDLMVDKHSGTTPSDKIYLSEKKAEKDLSILLLLDISLSADGYADGNRVIDVEKQVSLLFGEVLNEYGVDFAIAGFCSHTRNNSTFLHIKSFDEAWSTARHRVGAVQPRGYTRIGAAIRHAGALLSGRQTAAKWVILISDGKPNDYDKYEGRYGINDVRQALRELHVQHIGTYALAIEAQAKYYLPRMFGTDHYQILTSPSGLLLSMGALFDRIRRSAFT
;
A
#
# COMPACT_ATOMS: atom_id res chain seq x y z
N ALA A 1 27.25 -24.46 -8.42
CA ALA A 1 27.51 -23.83 -7.10
C ALA A 1 28.13 -22.45 -7.23
N GLU A 2 28.25 -21.89 -8.46
CA GLU A 2 28.92 -20.59 -8.69
C GLU A 2 27.96 -19.42 -9.04
N ASN A 3 26.67 -19.68 -9.22
CA ASN A 3 25.73 -18.62 -9.63
C ASN A 3 24.95 -17.96 -8.47
N THR A 4 25.11 -18.44 -7.23
CA THR A 4 24.38 -17.89 -6.09
C THR A 4 25.08 -16.66 -5.47
N THR A 5 26.37 -16.51 -5.71
CA THR A 5 27.21 -15.48 -5.08
C THR A 5 27.11 -14.11 -5.78
N ILE A 6 26.68 -14.07 -7.04
CA ILE A 6 26.63 -12.80 -7.82
C ILE A 6 25.38 -11.97 -7.54
N ALA A 7 24.27 -12.60 -7.11
CA ALA A 7 23.03 -11.88 -6.80
C ALA A 7 23.07 -11.17 -5.43
N GLU A 8 23.85 -11.69 -4.48
CA GLU A 8 24.00 -11.07 -3.14
C GLU A 8 24.85 -9.79 -3.13
N SER A 9 25.68 -9.56 -4.15
CA SER A 9 26.59 -8.42 -4.19
C SER A 9 25.95 -7.09 -4.65
N ALA A 10 24.70 -7.12 -5.09
CA ALA A 10 24.01 -5.93 -5.63
C ALA A 10 23.10 -5.21 -4.63
N GLU A 11 23.06 -5.69 -3.39
CA GLU A 11 22.26 -5.10 -2.32
C GLU A 11 23.19 -4.52 -1.25
N THR A 12 23.09 -3.22 -1.01
CA THR A 12 23.76 -2.62 0.15
C THR A 12 22.88 -2.84 1.37
N THR A 13 23.30 -3.75 2.22
CA THR A 13 22.80 -3.80 3.60
C THR A 13 23.34 -2.55 4.31
N GLU A 14 22.47 -1.73 4.90
CA GLU A 14 22.95 -0.74 5.86
C GLU A 14 23.63 -1.51 6.98
N ALA A 15 24.95 -1.52 6.97
CA ALA A 15 25.77 -2.43 7.75
C ALA A 15 25.41 -2.30 9.24
N GLY A 16 24.75 -3.32 9.77
CA GLY A 16 24.49 -3.49 11.19
C GLY A 16 23.14 -3.00 11.71
N ILE A 17 22.25 -2.37 10.92
CA ILE A 17 20.94 -1.95 11.40
C ILE A 17 19.97 -3.12 11.33
N CYS A 18 19.39 -3.46 12.48
CA CYS A 18 18.38 -4.49 12.63
C CYS A 18 17.24 -3.93 13.49
N TYR A 19 16.01 -4.14 13.04
CA TYR A 19 14.80 -3.78 13.77
C TYR A 19 14.16 -5.04 14.33
N GLU A 20 13.87 -5.04 15.64
CA GLU A 20 13.23 -6.15 16.32
C GLU A 20 11.74 -5.88 16.48
N TYR A 21 10.92 -6.87 16.13
CA TYR A 21 9.47 -6.80 16.24
C TYR A 21 8.92 -7.97 17.06
N PRO A 22 7.83 -7.73 17.80
CA PRO A 22 7.11 -8.82 18.45
C PRO A 22 6.40 -9.68 17.41
N GLU A 23 6.06 -10.90 17.78
CA GLU A 23 5.20 -11.81 17.04
C GLU A 23 4.09 -12.32 17.94
N TRP A 24 2.86 -12.36 17.42
CA TRP A 24 1.70 -12.78 18.20
C TRP A 24 1.55 -14.30 18.23
N ASP A 25 1.65 -14.89 19.39
CA ASP A 25 1.34 -16.30 19.62
C ASP A 25 -0.14 -16.48 20.01
N HIS A 26 -0.94 -16.85 19.02
CA HIS A 26 -2.37 -17.04 19.21
C HIS A 26 -2.69 -18.15 20.22
N SER A 27 -1.89 -19.20 20.33
CA SER A 27 -2.11 -20.30 21.27
C SER A 27 -1.92 -19.87 22.71
N LYS A 28 -1.01 -18.92 22.94
CA LYS A 28 -0.70 -18.38 24.28
C LYS A 28 -1.42 -17.06 24.56
N GLN A 29 -2.12 -16.47 23.58
CA GLN A 29 -2.75 -15.14 23.66
C GLN A 29 -1.75 -14.08 24.17
N ALA A 30 -0.50 -14.12 23.70
CA ALA A 30 0.59 -13.29 24.17
C ALA A 30 1.58 -12.95 23.04
N TYR A 31 2.25 -11.82 23.18
CA TYR A 31 3.36 -11.47 22.30
C TYR A 31 4.66 -12.18 22.71
N ARG A 32 5.36 -12.70 21.74
CA ARG A 32 6.77 -13.04 21.83
C ARG A 32 7.56 -11.77 21.52
N GLN A 33 8.09 -11.12 22.55
CA GLN A 33 8.81 -9.86 22.42
C GLN A 33 10.15 -10.06 21.69
N ASN A 34 10.56 -9.08 20.88
CA ASN A 34 11.84 -9.06 20.12
C ASN A 34 12.09 -10.36 19.35
N PHE A 35 11.03 -10.93 18.79
CA PHE A 35 11.05 -12.29 18.25
C PHE A 35 11.47 -12.33 16.78
N CYS A 36 11.13 -11.29 16.01
CA CYS A 36 11.45 -11.18 14.58
C CYS A 36 12.49 -10.09 14.35
N LYS A 37 13.48 -10.39 13.53
CA LYS A 37 14.53 -9.43 13.13
C LYS A 37 14.33 -9.05 11.67
N VAL A 38 14.19 -7.74 11.42
CA VAL A 38 14.01 -7.15 10.10
C VAL A 38 15.24 -6.33 9.73
N TYR A 39 15.81 -6.65 8.58
CA TYR A 39 16.99 -5.99 8.01
C TYR A 39 16.57 -5.13 6.81
N PRO A 40 16.70 -3.79 6.88
CA PRO A 40 16.48 -2.93 5.73
C PRO A 40 17.61 -3.11 4.72
N VAL A 41 17.25 -3.21 3.46
CA VAL A 41 18.18 -3.35 2.32
C VAL A 41 17.70 -2.44 1.21
N HIS A 42 18.59 -1.80 0.45
CA HIS A 42 18.23 -0.97 -0.69
C HIS A 42 18.40 -1.71 -2.01
N GLN A 43 17.38 -1.64 -2.88
CA GLN A 43 17.47 -2.11 -4.26
C GLN A 43 18.31 -1.15 -5.08
N LEU A 44 19.49 -1.59 -5.52
CA LEU A 44 20.39 -0.77 -6.34
C LEU A 44 20.29 -1.09 -7.83
N GLN A 45 19.96 -2.33 -8.17
CA GLN A 45 19.80 -2.75 -9.56
C GLN A 45 18.58 -2.08 -10.21
N THR A 46 18.72 -1.76 -11.49
CA THR A 46 17.67 -1.13 -12.28
C THR A 46 17.45 -1.89 -13.58
N ASP A 47 16.21 -1.86 -14.08
CA ASP A 47 15.83 -2.36 -15.40
C ASP A 47 15.01 -1.29 -16.14
N SER A 48 15.70 -0.38 -16.79
CA SER A 48 15.07 0.71 -17.54
C SER A 48 14.33 0.22 -18.78
N LYS A 49 14.79 -0.90 -19.38
CA LYS A 49 14.12 -1.48 -20.54
C LYS A 49 12.76 -2.04 -20.13
N TRP A 50 12.74 -2.88 -19.11
CA TRP A 50 11.50 -3.43 -18.57
C TRP A 50 10.50 -2.33 -18.20
N THR A 51 10.97 -1.26 -17.54
CA THR A 51 10.11 -0.12 -17.17
C THR A 51 9.45 0.51 -18.38
N LYS A 52 10.22 0.81 -19.45
CA LYS A 52 9.70 1.41 -20.67
C LYS A 52 8.72 0.49 -21.39
N ASP A 53 9.07 -0.77 -21.55
CA ASP A 53 8.25 -1.77 -22.23
C ASP A 53 6.91 -1.98 -21.49
N THR A 54 6.95 -2.04 -20.16
CA THR A 54 5.74 -2.19 -19.32
C THR A 54 4.82 -0.97 -19.42
N LEU A 55 5.36 0.24 -19.35
CA LEU A 55 4.55 1.47 -19.47
C LEU A 55 3.93 1.58 -20.87
N ALA A 56 4.66 1.23 -21.92
CA ALA A 56 4.16 1.21 -23.28
C ALA A 56 3.03 0.19 -23.46
N ALA A 57 3.20 -1.02 -22.94
CA ALA A 57 2.19 -2.09 -22.99
C ALA A 57 0.90 -1.74 -22.24
N HIS A 58 0.96 -0.93 -21.18
CA HIS A 58 -0.18 -0.62 -20.31
C HIS A 58 -0.67 0.83 -20.42
N THR A 59 -0.37 1.53 -21.51
CA THR A 59 -0.78 2.93 -21.74
C THR A 59 -2.30 3.13 -21.60
N GLY A 60 -3.10 2.18 -22.10
CA GLY A 60 -4.56 2.20 -21.95
C GLY A 60 -5.02 2.15 -20.50
N VAL A 61 -4.44 1.25 -19.71
CA VAL A 61 -4.74 1.13 -18.27
C VAL A 61 -4.36 2.41 -17.53
N LEU A 62 -3.18 2.98 -17.81
CA LEU A 62 -2.74 4.26 -17.20
C LEU A 62 -3.69 5.40 -17.54
N THR A 63 -4.15 5.50 -18.79
CA THR A 63 -5.10 6.54 -19.21
C THR A 63 -6.42 6.43 -18.45
N LEU A 64 -6.93 5.22 -18.25
CA LEU A 64 -8.15 4.98 -17.49
C LEU A 64 -7.97 5.26 -16.00
N LEU A 65 -6.82 4.86 -15.42
CA LEU A 65 -6.47 5.16 -14.02
C LEU A 65 -6.41 6.67 -13.77
N ARG A 66 -5.77 7.43 -14.66
CA ARG A 66 -5.70 8.90 -14.59
C ARG A 66 -7.09 9.52 -14.60
N LYS A 67 -7.96 9.09 -15.51
CA LYS A 67 -9.35 9.60 -15.59
C LYS A 67 -10.14 9.28 -14.31
N SER A 68 -10.03 8.06 -13.80
CA SER A 68 -10.70 7.64 -12.57
C SER A 68 -10.26 8.48 -11.37
N LEU A 69 -8.95 8.65 -11.21
CA LEU A 69 -8.40 9.41 -10.08
C LEU A 69 -8.61 10.92 -10.20
N ALA A 70 -8.59 11.49 -11.40
CA ALA A 70 -8.97 12.89 -11.60
C ALA A 70 -10.39 13.17 -11.10
N SER A 71 -11.33 12.27 -11.38
CA SER A 71 -12.70 12.35 -10.87
C SER A 71 -12.78 12.31 -9.34
N ILE A 72 -11.95 11.44 -8.71
CA ILE A 72 -11.89 11.33 -7.25
C ILE A 72 -11.20 12.55 -6.64
N HIS A 73 -10.08 12.98 -7.21
CA HIS A 73 -9.32 14.13 -6.76
C HIS A 73 -10.16 15.43 -6.78
N ASN A 74 -10.90 15.68 -7.84
CA ASN A 74 -11.79 16.82 -7.93
C ASN A 74 -12.88 16.81 -6.85
N LYS A 75 -13.40 15.62 -6.50
CA LYS A 75 -14.36 15.48 -5.38
C LYS A 75 -13.72 15.73 -4.01
N TRP A 76 -12.44 15.50 -3.86
CA TRP A 76 -11.72 15.77 -2.59
C TRP A 76 -11.44 17.26 -2.39
N GLN A 77 -11.30 18.04 -3.45
CA GLN A 77 -11.02 19.48 -3.38
C GLN A 77 -12.24 20.32 -3.02
N GLN A 78 -13.45 19.84 -3.24
CA GLN A 78 -14.68 20.59 -2.91
C GLN A 78 -15.13 20.29 -1.49
N GLN A 79 -14.72 21.14 -0.54
CA GLN A 79 -15.35 21.17 0.79
C GLN A 79 -16.61 22.03 0.73
N ARG A 80 -17.78 21.39 0.95
CA ARG A 80 -19.08 22.07 1.04
C ARG A 80 -19.28 22.73 2.39
N ARG A 81 -20.17 23.73 2.44
CA ARG A 81 -20.61 24.43 3.67
C ARG A 81 -19.46 25.07 4.45
N GLN A 82 -18.69 25.90 3.77
CA GLN A 82 -17.64 26.72 4.38
C GLN A 82 -18.08 28.16 4.62
N GLN A 83 -17.44 28.85 5.55
CA GLN A 83 -17.70 30.27 5.83
C GLN A 83 -17.10 31.19 4.76
N GLN A 84 -16.09 30.70 4.01
CA GLN A 84 -15.43 31.44 2.93
C GLN A 84 -15.07 30.51 1.79
N GLY A 85 -15.23 30.95 0.55
CA GLY A 85 -14.87 30.16 -0.65
C GLY A 85 -15.07 30.95 -1.94
N ALA A 86 -14.59 30.39 -3.06
CA ALA A 86 -14.70 31.02 -4.38
C ALA A 86 -16.09 30.86 -5.01
N GLU A 87 -16.82 29.80 -4.63
CA GLU A 87 -18.14 29.48 -5.16
C GLU A 87 -19.14 29.25 -4.03
N PHE A 88 -20.44 29.42 -4.35
CA PHE A 88 -21.53 29.16 -3.39
C PHE A 88 -21.95 27.69 -3.43
N ASP A 89 -22.15 27.09 -2.26
CA ASP A 89 -22.85 25.80 -2.13
C ASP A 89 -24.37 26.05 -2.31
N ILE A 90 -24.91 25.72 -3.47
CA ILE A 90 -26.30 25.98 -3.85
C ILE A 90 -27.28 25.36 -2.84
N ASP A 91 -27.00 24.18 -2.32
CA ASP A 91 -27.86 23.53 -1.33
C ASP A 91 -27.83 24.30 0.00
N ALA A 92 -26.64 24.76 0.43
CA ALA A 92 -26.50 25.55 1.66
C ALA A 92 -27.11 26.94 1.53
N VAL A 93 -27.05 27.56 0.34
CA VAL A 93 -27.73 28.81 0.05
C VAL A 93 -29.27 28.63 0.07
N THR A 94 -29.75 27.52 -0.45
CA THR A 94 -31.19 27.17 -0.40
C THR A 94 -31.65 26.99 1.05
N ASP A 95 -30.90 26.24 1.86
CA ASP A 95 -31.18 26.06 3.30
C ASP A 95 -31.19 27.39 4.03
N LEU A 96 -30.20 28.28 3.76
CA LEU A 96 -30.15 29.63 4.34
C LEU A 96 -31.40 30.44 4.01
N MET A 97 -31.90 30.36 2.77
CA MET A 97 -33.13 31.07 2.39
C MET A 97 -34.38 30.52 3.11
N VAL A 98 -34.45 29.20 3.28
CA VAL A 98 -35.53 28.52 4.02
C VAL A 98 -35.48 28.93 5.49
N ASP A 99 -34.30 28.89 6.13
CA ASP A 99 -34.12 29.27 7.54
C ASP A 99 -34.50 30.73 7.78
N LYS A 100 -34.12 31.63 6.87
CA LYS A 100 -34.45 33.04 6.94
C LYS A 100 -35.96 33.29 6.85
N HIS A 101 -36.68 32.49 6.03
CA HIS A 101 -38.14 32.58 5.92
C HIS A 101 -38.86 31.98 7.12
N SER A 102 -38.27 30.99 7.76
CA SER A 102 -38.84 30.33 8.95
C SER A 102 -38.48 31.03 10.28
N GLY A 103 -37.71 32.13 10.24
CA GLY A 103 -37.32 32.89 11.43
C GLY A 103 -36.26 32.19 12.30
N THR A 104 -35.60 31.19 11.78
CA THR A 104 -34.45 30.53 12.42
C THR A 104 -33.14 31.25 12.09
N THR A 105 -32.14 31.15 12.96
CA THR A 105 -30.83 31.76 12.70
C THR A 105 -30.12 30.97 11.61
N PRO A 106 -29.91 31.55 10.40
CA PRO A 106 -29.30 30.81 9.30
C PRO A 106 -27.82 30.56 9.54
N SER A 107 -27.31 29.47 8.97
CA SER A 107 -25.87 29.18 8.95
C SER A 107 -25.16 30.06 7.93
N ASP A 108 -24.03 30.66 8.31
CA ASP A 108 -23.17 31.47 7.43
C ASP A 108 -22.23 30.63 6.56
N LYS A 109 -22.30 29.27 6.67
CA LYS A 109 -21.46 28.33 5.94
C LYS A 109 -22.03 27.97 4.56
N ILE A 110 -22.04 28.96 3.67
CA ILE A 110 -22.70 28.89 2.35
C ILE A 110 -21.73 28.76 1.18
N TYR A 111 -20.41 28.68 1.44
CA TYR A 111 -19.40 28.64 0.39
C TYR A 111 -18.87 27.24 0.15
N LEU A 112 -18.46 27.01 -1.10
CA LEU A 112 -17.57 25.93 -1.48
C LEU A 112 -16.14 26.46 -1.33
N SER A 113 -15.35 25.84 -0.48
CA SER A 113 -13.92 26.12 -0.40
C SER A 113 -13.16 25.13 -1.26
N GLU A 114 -12.44 25.61 -2.26
CA GLU A 114 -11.35 24.88 -2.86
C GLU A 114 -10.16 24.92 -1.89
N LYS A 115 -10.20 24.12 -0.83
CA LYS A 115 -8.95 23.79 -0.18
C LYS A 115 -8.14 22.98 -1.18
N LYS A 116 -6.97 23.50 -1.64
CA LYS A 116 -5.91 22.62 -2.08
C LYS A 116 -5.82 21.54 -0.99
N ALA A 117 -6.33 20.35 -1.28
CA ALA A 117 -6.04 19.18 -0.47
C ALA A 117 -4.53 19.02 -0.60
N GLU A 118 -3.79 19.72 0.23
CA GLU A 118 -2.40 19.47 0.41
C GLU A 118 -2.31 17.98 0.68
N LYS A 119 -1.44 17.34 -0.02
CA LYS A 119 -0.95 15.98 -0.04
C LYS A 119 -0.88 15.38 1.37
N ASP A 120 -2.05 15.18 1.97
CA ASP A 120 -2.16 14.75 3.37
C ASP A 120 -2.34 13.24 3.47
N LEU A 121 -1.76 12.54 2.48
CA LEU A 121 -1.84 11.10 2.33
C LEU A 121 -0.45 10.53 2.06
N SER A 122 -0.02 9.57 2.90
CA SER A 122 1.16 8.74 2.67
C SER A 122 0.75 7.29 2.43
N ILE A 123 1.30 6.69 1.40
CA ILE A 123 1.05 5.29 1.03
C ILE A 123 2.38 4.52 0.99
N LEU A 124 2.42 3.36 1.62
CA LEU A 124 3.49 2.40 1.46
C LEU A 124 2.96 1.17 0.73
N LEU A 125 3.46 0.94 -0.49
CA LEU A 125 3.23 -0.30 -1.23
C LEU A 125 4.21 -1.35 -0.73
N LEU A 126 3.69 -2.47 -0.25
CA LEU A 126 4.47 -3.56 0.33
C LEU A 126 4.30 -4.80 -0.53
N LEU A 127 5.34 -5.17 -1.29
CA LEU A 127 5.34 -6.29 -2.22
C LEU A 127 5.86 -7.56 -1.56
N ASP A 128 5.16 -8.65 -1.76
CA ASP A 128 5.65 -9.97 -1.41
C ASP A 128 6.63 -10.46 -2.48
N ILE A 129 7.92 -10.44 -2.16
CA ILE A 129 8.96 -10.93 -3.06
C ILE A 129 9.44 -12.33 -2.68
N SER A 130 8.58 -13.13 -2.05
CA SER A 130 8.90 -14.52 -1.71
C SER A 130 8.94 -15.45 -2.93
N LEU A 131 9.48 -16.63 -2.75
CA LEU A 131 9.55 -17.63 -3.83
C LEU A 131 8.18 -18.14 -4.29
N SER A 132 7.11 -17.98 -3.50
CA SER A 132 5.75 -18.29 -3.95
C SER A 132 5.32 -17.38 -5.08
N ALA A 133 5.77 -16.12 -5.10
CA ALA A 133 5.51 -15.18 -6.19
C ALA A 133 6.17 -15.59 -7.53
N ASP A 134 7.06 -16.58 -7.55
CA ASP A 134 7.59 -17.17 -8.79
C ASP A 134 6.59 -18.12 -9.49
N GLY A 135 5.49 -18.45 -8.82
CA GLY A 135 4.40 -19.23 -9.38
C GLY A 135 3.61 -18.49 -10.44
N TYR A 136 2.67 -19.19 -11.08
CA TYR A 136 1.80 -18.67 -12.13
C TYR A 136 0.35 -18.62 -11.67
N ALA A 137 -0.32 -17.51 -11.94
CA ALA A 137 -1.75 -17.31 -11.74
C ALA A 137 -2.37 -16.81 -13.06
N ASP A 138 -3.40 -17.49 -13.57
CA ASP A 138 -4.07 -17.17 -14.84
C ASP A 138 -3.09 -16.99 -16.02
N GLY A 139 -2.06 -17.81 -16.10
CA GLY A 139 -1.04 -17.76 -17.16
C GLY A 139 0.02 -16.66 -17.01
N ASN A 140 -0.06 -15.83 -15.98
CA ASN A 140 0.92 -14.79 -15.66
C ASN A 140 1.75 -15.19 -14.43
N ARG A 141 3.03 -14.89 -14.46
CA ARG A 141 3.90 -15.06 -13.29
C ARG A 141 3.53 -14.00 -12.24
N VAL A 142 3.26 -14.43 -11.01
CA VAL A 142 2.75 -13.56 -9.95
C VAL A 142 3.64 -12.36 -9.70
N ILE A 143 4.95 -12.56 -9.55
CA ILE A 143 5.91 -11.47 -9.32
C ILE A 143 5.90 -10.44 -10.47
N ASP A 144 5.69 -10.87 -11.72
CA ASP A 144 5.65 -9.94 -12.85
C ASP A 144 4.39 -9.06 -12.79
N VAL A 145 3.25 -9.62 -12.37
CA VAL A 145 2.02 -8.86 -12.15
C VAL A 145 2.20 -7.89 -10.98
N GLU A 146 2.80 -8.32 -9.87
CA GLU A 146 3.09 -7.45 -8.72
C GLU A 146 3.97 -6.26 -9.10
N LYS A 147 5.04 -6.51 -9.86
CA LYS A 147 5.93 -5.47 -10.37
C LYS A 147 5.19 -4.50 -11.32
N GLN A 148 4.39 -5.02 -12.26
CA GLN A 148 3.60 -4.21 -13.18
C GLN A 148 2.57 -3.34 -12.43
N VAL A 149 1.83 -3.92 -11.50
CA VAL A 149 0.85 -3.21 -10.66
C VAL A 149 1.55 -2.11 -9.85
N SER A 150 2.70 -2.40 -9.26
CA SER A 150 3.46 -1.44 -8.46
C SER A 150 4.00 -0.28 -9.29
N LEU A 151 4.49 -0.56 -10.52
CA LEU A 151 4.95 0.47 -11.44
C LEU A 151 3.79 1.39 -11.87
N LEU A 152 2.66 0.82 -12.31
CA LEU A 152 1.50 1.58 -12.76
C LEU A 152 0.90 2.42 -11.62
N PHE A 153 0.84 1.84 -10.41
CA PHE A 153 0.37 2.54 -9.23
C PHE A 153 1.31 3.68 -8.86
N GLY A 154 2.63 3.44 -8.86
CA GLY A 154 3.64 4.47 -8.59
C GLY A 154 3.60 5.63 -9.58
N GLU A 155 3.40 5.38 -10.88
CA GLU A 155 3.23 6.44 -11.90
C GLU A 155 2.06 7.36 -11.53
N VAL A 156 0.93 6.78 -11.18
CA VAL A 156 -0.27 7.53 -10.84
C VAL A 156 -0.11 8.28 -9.51
N LEU A 157 0.42 7.65 -8.48
CA LEU A 157 0.68 8.32 -7.19
C LEU A 157 1.63 9.51 -7.35
N ASN A 158 2.67 9.36 -8.17
CA ASN A 158 3.61 10.44 -8.45
C ASN A 158 2.95 11.60 -9.21
N GLU A 159 2.12 11.33 -10.21
CA GLU A 159 1.40 12.35 -10.97
C GLU A 159 0.46 13.19 -10.09
N TYR A 160 -0.22 12.54 -9.15
CA TYR A 160 -1.09 13.23 -8.16
C TYR A 160 -0.32 13.76 -6.97
N GLY A 161 0.99 13.59 -6.95
CA GLY A 161 1.90 14.10 -5.92
C GLY A 161 1.62 13.55 -4.54
N VAL A 162 1.12 12.32 -4.45
CA VAL A 162 0.96 11.59 -3.19
C VAL A 162 2.33 11.24 -2.64
N ASP A 163 2.50 11.34 -1.32
CA ASP A 163 3.71 10.89 -0.63
C ASP A 163 3.69 9.36 -0.57
N PHE A 164 4.66 8.67 -1.21
CA PHE A 164 4.65 7.22 -1.24
C PHE A 164 6.03 6.57 -1.23
N ALA A 165 6.06 5.36 -0.71
CA ALA A 165 7.19 4.45 -0.77
C ALA A 165 6.79 3.11 -1.38
N ILE A 166 7.76 2.39 -1.94
CA ILE A 166 7.59 1.01 -2.42
C ILE A 166 8.68 0.16 -1.78
N ALA A 167 8.28 -0.91 -1.12
CA ALA A 167 9.19 -1.86 -0.51
C ALA A 167 8.79 -3.30 -0.84
N GLY A 168 9.78 -4.17 -0.94
CA GLY A 168 9.58 -5.61 -0.99
C GLY A 168 9.89 -6.26 0.36
N PHE A 169 9.33 -7.42 0.63
CA PHE A 169 9.69 -8.18 1.81
C PHE A 169 9.81 -9.67 1.49
N CYS A 170 10.74 -10.30 2.16
CA CYS A 170 10.89 -11.75 2.21
C CYS A 170 11.56 -12.17 3.52
N SER A 171 11.57 -13.46 3.81
CA SER A 171 12.19 -13.98 5.03
C SER A 171 12.90 -15.30 4.81
N HIS A 172 13.79 -15.63 5.73
CA HIS A 172 14.44 -16.94 5.82
C HIS A 172 14.32 -17.53 7.23
N THR A 173 13.57 -17.04 8.08
CA THR A 173 13.18 -17.36 9.44
C THR A 173 12.88 -16.06 10.17
N ARG A 174 12.41 -16.15 11.43
CA ARG A 174 12.22 -14.97 12.28
C ARG A 174 13.49 -14.11 12.47
N ASN A 175 14.68 -14.72 12.37
CA ASN A 175 15.95 -14.03 12.60
C ASN A 175 16.51 -13.34 11.36
N ASN A 176 15.90 -13.54 10.20
CA ASN A 176 16.40 -13.00 8.93
C ASN A 176 15.22 -12.68 8.02
N SER A 177 14.54 -11.58 8.31
CA SER A 177 13.54 -10.99 7.42
C SER A 177 14.14 -9.79 6.72
N THR A 178 14.07 -9.77 5.40
CA THR A 178 14.57 -8.66 4.58
C THR A 178 13.43 -7.70 4.26
N PHE A 179 13.67 -6.41 4.44
CA PHE A 179 12.79 -5.34 3.97
C PHE A 179 13.54 -4.54 2.92
N LEU A 180 13.16 -4.76 1.65
CA LEU A 180 13.84 -4.22 0.48
C LEU A 180 13.25 -2.86 0.09
N HIS A 181 13.96 -1.77 0.32
CA HIS A 181 13.59 -0.44 -0.14
C HIS A 181 13.79 -0.33 -1.66
N ILE A 182 12.71 -0.31 -2.42
CA ILE A 182 12.69 -0.10 -3.87
C ILE A 182 12.61 1.40 -4.16
N LYS A 183 11.71 2.11 -3.46
CA LYS A 183 11.61 3.56 -3.40
C LYS A 183 11.35 4.01 -1.97
N SER A 184 12.23 4.80 -1.39
CA SER A 184 11.98 5.46 -0.12
C SER A 184 11.08 6.68 -0.30
N PHE A 185 10.41 7.14 0.79
CA PHE A 185 9.50 8.29 0.72
C PHE A 185 10.15 9.53 0.12
N ASP A 186 11.38 9.82 0.51
CA ASP A 186 12.09 11.04 0.14
C ASP A 186 12.88 10.94 -1.19
N GLU A 187 12.77 9.79 -1.90
CA GLU A 187 13.39 9.59 -3.20
C GLU A 187 12.50 10.05 -4.36
N ALA A 188 13.13 10.54 -5.44
CA ALA A 188 12.44 10.88 -6.68
C ALA A 188 11.97 9.62 -7.42
N TRP A 189 10.72 9.59 -7.84
CA TRP A 189 10.14 8.48 -8.61
C TRP A 189 10.83 8.26 -9.94
N SER A 190 11.22 9.33 -10.63
CA SER A 190 11.91 9.27 -11.92
C SER A 190 13.16 8.37 -11.90
N THR A 191 13.83 8.29 -10.77
CA THR A 191 15.00 7.41 -10.56
C THR A 191 14.58 6.04 -10.05
N ALA A 192 13.74 6.00 -9.02
CA ALA A 192 13.39 4.77 -8.31
C ALA A 192 12.54 3.80 -9.14
N ARG A 193 11.70 4.28 -10.06
CA ARG A 193 10.81 3.44 -10.90
C ARG A 193 11.56 2.34 -11.67
N HIS A 194 12.80 2.59 -12.05
CA HIS A 194 13.62 1.62 -12.77
C HIS A 194 14.09 0.45 -11.91
N ARG A 195 14.02 0.57 -10.60
CA ARG A 195 14.37 -0.51 -9.66
C ARG A 195 13.27 -1.56 -9.55
N VAL A 196 12.02 -1.21 -9.81
CA VAL A 196 10.88 -2.13 -9.73
C VAL A 196 11.08 -3.34 -10.65
N GLY A 197 11.55 -3.11 -11.88
CA GLY A 197 11.80 -4.16 -12.87
C GLY A 197 12.89 -5.17 -12.44
N ALA A 198 13.86 -4.71 -11.67
CA ALA A 198 15.00 -5.53 -11.25
C ALA A 198 14.71 -6.41 -10.01
N VAL A 199 13.54 -6.30 -9.38
CA VAL A 199 13.15 -7.13 -8.24
C VAL A 199 13.05 -8.60 -8.64
N GLN A 200 13.66 -9.47 -7.84
CA GLN A 200 13.64 -10.92 -8.04
C GLN A 200 13.01 -11.63 -6.84
N PRO A 201 12.24 -12.70 -7.04
CA PRO A 201 11.65 -13.49 -5.95
C PRO A 201 12.71 -14.27 -5.19
N ARG A 202 12.58 -14.29 -3.85
CA ARG A 202 13.47 -15.02 -2.96
C ARG A 202 12.85 -15.23 -1.58
N GLY A 203 13.30 -16.29 -0.87
CA GLY A 203 12.90 -16.55 0.51
C GLY A 203 11.42 -16.92 0.69
N TYR A 204 10.91 -16.67 1.89
CA TYR A 204 9.59 -17.05 2.36
C TYR A 204 8.79 -15.80 2.76
N THR A 205 7.57 -16.00 3.31
CA THR A 205 6.56 -14.94 3.50
C THR A 205 6.21 -14.79 4.98
N ARG A 206 6.96 -13.95 5.72
CA ARG A 206 6.63 -13.54 7.09
C ARG A 206 6.00 -12.15 7.09
N ILE A 207 4.71 -12.10 6.81
CA ILE A 207 3.97 -10.86 6.55
C ILE A 207 3.89 -9.97 7.80
N GLY A 208 3.67 -10.53 9.00
CA GLY A 208 3.43 -9.76 10.21
C GLY A 208 4.59 -8.81 10.56
N ALA A 209 5.84 -9.30 10.51
CA ALA A 209 7.01 -8.47 10.76
C ALA A 209 7.16 -7.35 9.71
N ALA A 210 6.91 -7.66 8.44
CA ALA A 210 6.95 -6.68 7.35
C ALA A 210 5.90 -5.57 7.51
N ILE A 211 4.67 -5.93 7.88
CA ILE A 211 3.58 -4.96 8.17
C ILE A 211 3.95 -4.05 9.35
N ARG A 212 4.49 -4.60 10.44
CA ARG A 212 4.92 -3.79 11.59
C ARG A 212 6.03 -2.82 11.23
N HIS A 213 7.00 -3.26 10.42
CA HIS A 213 8.07 -2.37 9.94
C HIS A 213 7.52 -1.28 8.99
N ALA A 214 6.62 -1.62 8.09
CA ALA A 214 5.95 -0.64 7.22
C ALA A 214 5.15 0.40 8.04
N GLY A 215 4.46 -0.04 9.08
CA GLY A 215 3.77 0.83 10.03
C GLY A 215 4.71 1.79 10.76
N ALA A 216 5.86 1.31 11.20
CA ALA A 216 6.89 2.15 11.85
C ALA A 216 7.41 3.26 10.89
N LEU A 217 7.65 2.93 9.62
CA LEU A 217 8.05 3.92 8.61
C LEU A 217 6.98 4.98 8.36
N LEU A 218 5.72 4.56 8.25
CA LEU A 218 4.59 5.47 8.06
C LEU A 218 4.33 6.36 9.28
N SER A 219 4.56 5.85 10.49
CA SER A 219 4.40 6.64 11.72
C SER A 219 5.31 7.85 11.75
N GLY A 220 6.45 7.81 11.09
CA GLY A 220 7.37 8.94 10.92
C GLY A 220 6.89 10.03 9.94
N ARG A 221 5.82 9.77 9.13
CA ARG A 221 5.30 10.76 8.18
C ARG A 221 4.34 11.74 8.87
N GLN A 222 4.32 13.00 8.38
CA GLN A 222 3.51 14.08 8.96
C GLN A 222 2.12 14.21 8.31
N THR A 223 1.70 13.24 7.51
CA THR A 223 0.40 13.24 6.82
C THR A 223 -0.74 12.76 7.72
N ALA A 224 -1.95 13.28 7.52
CA ALA A 224 -3.13 12.89 8.30
C ALA A 224 -3.60 11.47 7.96
N ALA A 225 -3.58 11.09 6.68
CA ALA A 225 -3.96 9.76 6.24
C ALA A 225 -2.71 8.93 5.88
N LYS A 226 -2.63 7.72 6.43
CA LYS A 226 -1.50 6.80 6.24
C LYS A 226 -2.02 5.41 5.89
N TRP A 227 -1.44 4.80 4.86
CA TRP A 227 -1.91 3.50 4.38
C TRP A 227 -0.78 2.56 4.01
N VAL A 228 -0.91 1.29 4.42
CA VAL A 228 -0.12 0.17 3.90
C VAL A 228 -0.98 -0.59 2.90
N ILE A 229 -0.48 -0.77 1.69
CA ILE A 229 -1.11 -1.57 0.65
C ILE A 229 -0.22 -2.78 0.39
N LEU A 230 -0.66 -3.94 0.84
CA LEU A 230 0.02 -5.21 0.61
C LEU A 230 -0.33 -5.72 -0.78
N ILE A 231 0.68 -6.04 -1.58
CA ILE A 231 0.54 -6.74 -2.87
C ILE A 231 1.21 -8.09 -2.70
N SER A 232 0.45 -9.18 -2.77
CA SER A 232 0.94 -10.50 -2.41
C SER A 232 0.08 -11.60 -3.02
N ASP A 233 0.63 -12.80 -3.18
CA ASP A 233 -0.15 -14.03 -3.33
C ASP A 233 -0.84 -14.42 -2.01
N GLY A 234 -0.41 -13.84 -0.90
CA GLY A 234 -1.09 -13.64 0.37
C GLY A 234 -1.01 -14.76 1.38
N LYS A 235 -0.32 -15.86 1.17
CA LYS A 235 -0.27 -16.95 2.14
C LYS A 235 0.96 -16.83 3.06
N PRO A 236 0.77 -16.57 4.39
CA PRO A 236 1.90 -16.59 5.33
C PRO A 236 2.56 -17.96 5.35
N ASN A 237 3.86 -17.99 5.09
CA ASN A 237 4.66 -19.23 5.12
C ASN A 237 6.13 -18.91 5.38
N ASP A 238 6.72 -19.50 6.43
CA ASP A 238 8.14 -19.42 6.70
C ASP A 238 8.66 -20.70 7.37
N TYR A 239 9.95 -20.92 7.33
CA TYR A 239 10.65 -22.14 7.72
C TYR A 239 10.39 -22.59 9.16
N ASP A 240 10.26 -21.66 10.10
CA ASP A 240 10.09 -21.93 11.53
C ASP A 240 8.60 -21.97 11.95
N LYS A 241 7.77 -22.67 11.16
CA LYS A 241 6.34 -22.92 11.41
C LYS A 241 5.46 -21.64 11.42
N TYR A 242 5.90 -20.61 10.72
CA TYR A 242 5.07 -19.43 10.47
C TYR A 242 4.11 -19.69 9.31
N GLU A 243 3.10 -20.54 9.56
CA GLU A 243 2.16 -20.96 8.52
C GLU A 243 0.76 -21.20 9.10
N GLY A 244 -0.20 -21.38 8.21
CA GLY A 244 -1.56 -21.74 8.57
C GLY A 244 -2.19 -20.80 9.60
N ARG A 245 -2.78 -21.36 10.63
CA ARG A 245 -3.49 -20.59 11.66
C ARG A 245 -2.58 -19.64 12.45
N TYR A 246 -1.33 -20.03 12.68
CA TYR A 246 -0.39 -19.21 13.42
C TYR A 246 -0.05 -17.93 12.65
N GLY A 247 0.43 -18.06 11.41
CA GLY A 247 0.78 -16.91 10.57
C GLY A 247 -0.41 -15.98 10.29
N ILE A 248 -1.60 -16.54 10.01
CA ILE A 248 -2.82 -15.77 9.79
C ILE A 248 -3.18 -14.91 11.02
N ASN A 249 -3.09 -15.48 12.24
CA ASN A 249 -3.41 -14.73 13.46
C ASN A 249 -2.37 -13.66 13.80
N ASP A 250 -1.08 -13.90 13.53
CA ASP A 250 -0.05 -12.87 13.71
C ASP A 250 -0.26 -11.70 12.73
N VAL A 251 -0.54 -12.00 11.45
CA VAL A 251 -0.87 -10.94 10.47
C VAL A 251 -2.09 -10.15 10.90
N ARG A 252 -3.16 -10.84 11.31
CA ARG A 252 -4.38 -10.19 11.82
C ARG A 252 -4.09 -9.27 13.01
N GLN A 253 -3.19 -9.68 13.89
CA GLN A 253 -2.80 -8.88 15.04
C GLN A 253 -1.96 -7.68 14.63
N ALA A 254 -1.00 -7.84 13.71
CA ALA A 254 -0.22 -6.74 13.15
C ALA A 254 -1.12 -5.68 12.48
N LEU A 255 -2.14 -6.11 11.74
CA LEU A 255 -3.12 -5.19 11.13
C LEU A 255 -3.92 -4.41 12.18
N ARG A 256 -4.29 -5.05 13.30
CA ARG A 256 -4.94 -4.36 14.42
C ARG A 256 -4.03 -3.33 15.08
N GLU A 257 -2.75 -3.64 15.22
CA GLU A 257 -1.74 -2.72 15.76
C GLU A 257 -1.65 -1.46 14.89
N LEU A 258 -1.61 -1.61 13.55
CA LEU A 258 -1.62 -0.48 12.62
C LEU A 258 -2.93 0.33 12.72
N HIS A 259 -4.06 -0.34 12.82
CA HIS A 259 -5.36 0.32 12.97
C HIS A 259 -5.42 1.20 14.24
N VAL A 260 -4.89 0.70 15.37
CA VAL A 260 -4.77 1.50 16.61
C VAL A 260 -3.87 2.72 16.43
N GLN A 261 -2.90 2.65 15.53
CA GLN A 261 -2.03 3.78 15.15
C GLN A 261 -2.66 4.69 14.07
N HIS A 262 -3.94 4.50 13.73
CA HIS A 262 -4.63 5.21 12.65
C HIS A 262 -3.96 5.02 11.26
N ILE A 263 -3.36 3.87 11.02
CA ILE A 263 -2.81 3.48 9.73
C ILE A 263 -3.79 2.50 9.07
N GLY A 264 -4.33 2.91 7.92
CA GLY A 264 -5.20 2.07 7.10
C GLY A 264 -4.43 0.93 6.44
N THR A 265 -5.10 -0.17 6.17
CA THR A 265 -4.50 -1.33 5.52
C THR A 265 -5.41 -1.86 4.43
N TYR A 266 -4.82 -2.27 3.32
CA TYR A 266 -5.53 -2.87 2.19
C TYR A 266 -4.65 -3.93 1.52
N ALA A 267 -5.25 -4.98 0.96
CA ALA A 267 -4.53 -6.00 0.25
C ALA A 267 -4.98 -6.09 -1.22
N LEU A 268 -4.01 -6.14 -2.13
CA LEU A 268 -4.19 -6.50 -3.53
C LEU A 268 -3.59 -7.89 -3.72
N ALA A 269 -4.44 -8.89 -3.86
CA ALA A 269 -4.00 -10.26 -4.02
C ALA A 269 -3.94 -10.64 -5.50
N ILE A 270 -2.85 -11.22 -5.91
CA ILE A 270 -2.62 -11.59 -7.32
C ILE A 270 -3.21 -12.97 -7.63
N GLU A 271 -3.41 -13.81 -6.64
CA GLU A 271 -3.90 -15.17 -6.81
C GLU A 271 -5.38 -15.32 -6.43
N ALA A 272 -6.16 -16.01 -7.26
CA ALA A 272 -7.59 -16.28 -6.99
C ALA A 272 -7.84 -17.07 -5.69
N GLN A 273 -6.89 -17.90 -5.27
CA GLN A 273 -7.00 -18.66 -4.01
C GLN A 273 -6.89 -17.79 -2.76
N ALA A 274 -6.41 -16.57 -2.89
CA ALA A 274 -6.34 -15.59 -1.79
C ALA A 274 -7.69 -15.33 -1.11
N LYS A 275 -8.81 -15.56 -1.82
CA LYS A 275 -10.18 -15.49 -1.25
C LYS A 275 -10.42 -16.41 -0.04
N TYR A 276 -9.58 -17.42 0.18
CA TYR A 276 -9.76 -18.35 1.29
C TYR A 276 -9.08 -17.90 2.60
N TYR A 277 -8.06 -17.05 2.52
CA TYR A 277 -7.31 -16.60 3.70
C TYR A 277 -7.30 -15.09 3.91
N LEU A 278 -7.39 -14.27 2.87
CA LEU A 278 -7.44 -12.81 3.01
C LEU A 278 -8.58 -12.32 3.91
N PRO A 279 -9.83 -12.83 3.79
CA PRO A 279 -10.91 -12.40 4.68
C PRO A 279 -10.61 -12.67 6.16
N ARG A 280 -9.81 -13.70 6.45
CA ARG A 280 -9.41 -14.05 7.83
C ARG A 280 -8.37 -13.10 8.39
N MET A 281 -7.54 -12.48 7.53
CA MET A 281 -6.52 -11.51 7.92
C MET A 281 -7.05 -10.09 7.87
N PHE A 282 -7.56 -9.66 6.73
CA PHE A 282 -7.94 -8.28 6.43
C PHE A 282 -9.42 -7.95 6.68
N GLY A 283 -10.29 -8.95 6.81
CA GLY A 283 -11.75 -8.75 6.79
C GLY A 283 -12.27 -8.67 5.35
N THR A 284 -13.60 -8.64 5.20
CA THR A 284 -14.27 -8.79 3.89
C THR A 284 -14.10 -7.59 2.95
N ASP A 285 -13.87 -6.39 3.49
CA ASP A 285 -13.88 -5.14 2.72
C ASP A 285 -12.49 -4.50 2.53
N HIS A 286 -11.41 -5.16 2.95
CA HIS A 286 -10.07 -4.60 2.96
C HIS A 286 -9.13 -5.30 1.98
N TYR A 287 -9.66 -6.01 1.00
CA TYR A 287 -8.85 -6.64 -0.04
C TYR A 287 -9.57 -6.68 -1.38
N GLN A 288 -8.79 -6.83 -2.43
CA GLN A 288 -9.25 -7.10 -3.80
C GLN A 288 -8.36 -8.17 -4.44
N ILE A 289 -8.95 -8.97 -5.33
CA ILE A 289 -8.20 -9.97 -6.10
C ILE A 289 -7.93 -9.38 -7.48
N LEU A 290 -6.67 -9.42 -7.88
CA LEU A 290 -6.14 -8.96 -9.16
C LEU A 290 -5.49 -10.14 -9.86
N THR A 291 -5.99 -10.56 -11.00
CA THR A 291 -5.35 -11.59 -11.83
C THR A 291 -4.52 -11.01 -12.96
N SER A 292 -4.66 -9.71 -13.21
CA SER A 292 -3.93 -8.97 -14.23
C SER A 292 -3.81 -7.48 -13.90
N PRO A 293 -2.86 -6.73 -14.49
CA PRO A 293 -2.74 -5.29 -14.29
C PRO A 293 -4.00 -4.50 -14.71
N SER A 294 -4.81 -5.00 -15.62
CA SER A 294 -6.06 -4.35 -16.04
C SER A 294 -7.12 -4.28 -14.93
N GLY A 295 -7.09 -5.22 -13.98
CA GLY A 295 -7.95 -5.19 -12.79
C GLY A 295 -7.61 -4.06 -11.81
N LEU A 296 -6.44 -3.44 -11.96
CA LEU A 296 -5.97 -2.37 -11.07
C LEU A 296 -6.91 -1.16 -11.05
N LEU A 297 -7.58 -0.87 -12.17
CA LEU A 297 -8.53 0.25 -12.27
C LEU A 297 -9.66 0.14 -11.24
N LEU A 298 -10.29 -1.03 -11.15
CA LEU A 298 -11.37 -1.28 -10.18
C LEU A 298 -10.85 -1.28 -8.75
N SER A 299 -9.68 -1.87 -8.55
CA SER A 299 -9.06 -1.98 -7.22
C SER A 299 -8.62 -0.63 -6.69
N MET A 300 -8.06 0.23 -7.52
CA MET A 300 -7.69 1.60 -7.12
C MET A 300 -8.92 2.44 -6.81
N GLY A 301 -9.99 2.34 -7.60
CA GLY A 301 -11.24 3.02 -7.32
C GLY A 301 -11.79 2.65 -5.93
N ALA A 302 -11.90 1.36 -5.65
CA ALA A 302 -12.35 0.85 -4.35
C ALA A 302 -11.44 1.30 -3.18
N LEU A 303 -10.13 1.25 -3.37
CA LEU A 303 -9.15 1.68 -2.39
C LEU A 303 -9.27 3.18 -2.09
N PHE A 304 -9.30 4.03 -3.10
CA PHE A 304 -9.40 5.48 -2.90
C PHE A 304 -10.74 5.90 -2.31
N ASP A 305 -11.84 5.24 -2.68
CA ASP A 305 -13.14 5.46 -2.02
C ASP A 305 -13.10 5.09 -0.53
N ARG A 306 -12.31 4.09 -0.17
CA ARG A 306 -12.12 3.70 1.21
C ARG A 306 -11.23 4.69 1.97
N ILE A 307 -10.10 5.11 1.38
CA ILE A 307 -9.23 6.16 1.94
C ILE A 307 -10.06 7.41 2.22
N ARG A 308 -10.90 7.82 1.27
CA ARG A 308 -11.79 8.96 1.43
C ARG A 308 -12.73 8.81 2.64
N ARG A 309 -13.39 7.66 2.78
CA ARG A 309 -14.31 7.42 3.90
C ARG A 309 -13.61 7.46 5.25
N SER A 310 -12.40 6.93 5.35
CA SER A 310 -11.63 6.92 6.61
C SER A 310 -11.03 8.27 6.98
N ALA A 311 -10.84 9.18 6.04
CA ALA A 311 -10.31 10.53 6.30
C ALA A 311 -11.38 11.50 6.87
N PHE A 312 -12.65 11.09 6.87
CA PHE A 312 -13.78 11.92 7.34
C PHE A 312 -14.50 11.33 8.57
N THR A 313 -13.98 10.24 9.15
CA THR A 313 -14.40 9.67 10.43
C THR A 313 -13.37 9.97 11.50
#